data_4e3e875253a8c53c254b779b5d8dd3f4
#
_entry.id   4e3e875253a8c53c254b779b5d8dd3f4
#
_cell.length_a   1.000
_cell.length_b   1.000
_cell.length_c   1.000
_cell.angle_alpha   90.00
_cell.angle_beta   90.00
_cell.angle_gamma   90.00
#
_symmetry.space_group_name_H-M   'P 1'
#
loop_
_entity.id
_entity.type
_entity.pdbx_description
1 polymer ?
#
loop_
_entity_poly.entity_id
_entity_poly.type
_entity_poly.pdbx_seq_one_letter_code
_entity_poly.pdbx_strand_id
1 'polypeptide(L)' 'MDEGRATQGDIMTVRELAEFLHCHPSTIYRLLRQRKLPAFKVGSDWRFSREAIDHWRLTYLEPKQ' A
#
# COMPACT_ATOMS: atom_id res chain seq x y z
N MET A 1 14.22 -0.48 20.35
CA MET A 1 13.83 -0.50 19.96
C MET A 1 13.05 0.12 19.22
N ASP A 2 13.03 0.84 18.87
CA ASP A 2 12.35 1.53 18.15
C ASP A 2 12.42 1.17 16.80
N GLU A 3 13.30 0.40 16.37
CA GLU A 3 13.36 -0.07 15.12
C GLU A 3 12.14 -0.70 14.69
N GLY A 4 11.51 -1.43 15.55
CA GLY A 4 10.29 -2.12 15.21
C GLY A 4 9.20 -1.16 14.80
N ARG A 5 9.12 -0.06 15.48
CA ARG A 5 8.10 0.86 15.17
C ARG A 5 8.31 1.53 13.85
N ALA A 6 9.54 1.86 13.55
CA ALA A 6 9.80 2.49 12.28
C ALA A 6 9.46 1.55 11.16
N THR A 7 9.77 0.29 11.33
CA THR A 7 9.45 -0.69 10.31
C THR A 7 7.96 -0.80 10.13
N GLN A 8 7.22 -0.79 11.22
CA GLN A 8 5.78 -0.89 11.13
C GLN A 8 5.21 0.31 10.43
N GLY A 9 5.82 1.48 10.59
CA GLY A 9 5.33 2.65 9.93
C GLY A 9 5.59 2.61 8.44
N ASP A 10 6.60 1.86 8.04
CA ASP A 10 6.95 1.82 6.63
C ASP A 10 6.25 0.71 5.86
N ILE A 11 5.88 -0.34 6.51
CA ILE A 11 5.29 -1.50 5.83
C ILE A 11 3.85 -1.66 6.27
N MET A 12 2.96 -1.80 5.31
CA MET A 12 1.53 -1.92 5.60
C MET A 12 0.98 -3.23 5.08
N THR A 13 0.00 -3.75 5.81
CA THR A 13 -0.78 -4.90 5.35
C THR A 13 -1.87 -4.38 4.40
N VAL A 14 -2.61 -5.30 3.79
CA VAL A 14 -3.73 -4.92 2.93
C VAL A 14 -4.75 -4.11 3.72
N ARG A 15 -5.06 -4.55 4.93
CA ARG A 15 -6.05 -3.85 5.74
C ARG A 15 -5.56 -2.45 6.10
N GLU A 16 -4.30 -2.33 6.47
CA GLU A 16 -3.76 -1.03 6.83
C GLU A 16 -3.75 -0.09 5.64
N LEU A 17 -3.42 -0.61 4.46
CA LEU A 17 -3.43 0.20 3.26
C LEU A 17 -4.85 0.65 2.92
N ALA A 18 -5.81 -0.25 3.07
CA ALA A 18 -7.19 0.10 2.79
C ALA A 18 -7.64 1.23 3.70
N GLU A 19 -7.28 1.17 4.97
CA GLU A 19 -7.62 2.24 5.90
C GLU A 19 -6.91 3.53 5.52
N PHE A 20 -5.66 3.43 5.12
CA PHE A 20 -4.90 4.59 4.75
C PHE A 20 -5.50 5.30 3.55
N LEU A 21 -6.00 4.53 2.60
CA LEU A 21 -6.60 5.09 1.39
C LEU A 21 -8.11 5.28 1.51
N HIS A 22 -8.66 4.95 2.68
CA HIS A 22 -10.10 5.09 2.94
C HIS A 22 -10.93 4.31 1.94
N CYS A 23 -10.57 3.06 1.71
CA CYS A 23 -11.35 2.22 0.81
C CYS A 23 -11.50 0.83 1.43
N HIS A 24 -12.31 0.01 0.81
CA HIS A 24 -12.52 -1.34 1.28
C HIS A 24 -11.35 -2.22 0.83
N PRO A 25 -10.97 -3.23 1.63
CA PRO A 25 -9.88 -4.11 1.22
C PRO A 25 -10.10 -4.78 -0.13
N SER A 26 -11.35 -5.02 -0.51
CA SER A 26 -11.61 -5.63 -1.80
C SER A 26 -11.11 -4.76 -2.95
N THR A 27 -11.11 -3.44 -2.74
CA THR A 27 -10.59 -2.54 -3.74
C THR A 27 -9.09 -2.74 -3.90
N ILE A 28 -8.39 -2.97 -2.78
CA ILE A 28 -6.95 -3.22 -2.84
C ILE A 28 -6.67 -4.49 -3.63
N TYR A 29 -7.44 -5.55 -3.38
CA TYR A 29 -7.22 -6.80 -4.09
C TYR A 29 -7.51 -6.64 -5.58
N ARG A 30 -8.51 -5.84 -5.92
CA ARG A 30 -8.80 -5.61 -7.32
C ARG A 30 -7.64 -4.89 -8.01
N LEU A 31 -7.08 -3.87 -7.33
CA LEU A 31 -5.94 -3.15 -7.90
C LEU A 31 -4.72 -4.05 -8.03
N LEU A 32 -4.55 -4.97 -7.10
CA LEU A 32 -3.45 -5.92 -7.18
C LEU A 32 -3.60 -6.82 -8.41
N ARG A 33 -4.82 -7.30 -8.66
CA ARG A 33 -5.04 -8.16 -9.82
C ARG A 33 -4.81 -7.40 -11.11
N GLN A 34 -5.05 -6.11 -11.12
CA GLN A 34 -4.85 -5.29 -12.29
C GLN A 34 -3.43 -4.77 -12.39
N ARG A 35 -2.60 -5.11 -11.41
CA ARG A 35 -1.20 -4.70 -11.36
C ARG A 35 -1.06 -3.19 -11.41
N LYS A 36 -1.93 -2.51 -10.71
CA LYS A 36 -1.91 -1.06 -10.67
C LYS A 36 -1.40 -0.51 -9.36
N LEU A 37 -0.82 -1.36 -8.53
CA LEU A 37 -0.47 -0.96 -7.17
C LEU A 37 0.88 -1.57 -6.83
N PRO A 38 1.85 -0.78 -6.37
CA PRO A 38 3.15 -1.34 -6.00
C PRO A 38 3.00 -2.17 -4.74
N ALA A 39 3.45 -3.40 -4.80
CA ALA A 39 3.29 -4.32 -3.69
C ALA A 39 4.35 -5.41 -3.78
N PHE A 40 4.56 -6.09 -2.68
CA PHE A 40 5.45 -7.23 -2.67
C PHE A 40 4.87 -8.29 -1.75
N LYS A 41 5.31 -9.51 -1.89
CA LYS A 41 4.80 -10.60 -1.09
C LYS A 41 5.80 -11.01 -0.02
N VAL A 42 5.29 -11.25 1.17
CA VAL A 42 6.08 -11.81 2.24
C VAL A 42 5.40 -13.14 2.56
N GLY A 43 6.01 -14.23 2.11
CA GLY A 43 5.33 -15.50 2.20
C GLY A 43 4.15 -15.49 1.24
N SER A 44 2.97 -15.69 1.76
CA SER A 44 1.77 -15.69 0.93
C SER A 44 0.95 -14.41 1.13
N ASP A 45 1.47 -13.47 1.90
CA ASP A 45 0.72 -12.26 2.20
C ASP A 45 1.26 -11.06 1.46
N TRP A 46 0.37 -10.21 1.02
CA TRP A 46 0.77 -8.97 0.36
C TRP A 46 1.17 -7.92 1.39
N ARG A 47 2.19 -7.16 1.03
CA ARG A 47 2.64 -6.04 1.86
C ARG A 47 2.95 -4.85 0.98
N PHE A 48 2.93 -3.66 1.56
CA PHE A 48 3.10 -2.42 0.81
C PHE A 48 4.07 -1.52 1.53
N SER A 49 4.96 -0.90 0.77
CA SER A 49 5.87 0.08 1.32
C SER A 49 5.17 1.42 1.37
N ARG A 50 5.15 2.06 2.52
CA ARG A 50 4.54 3.36 2.67
C ARG A 50 5.12 4.34 1.68
N GLU A 51 6.43 4.31 1.52
CA GLU A 51 7.09 5.21 0.62
C GLU A 51 6.65 4.98 -0.82
N ALA A 52 6.56 3.74 -1.24
CA ALA A 52 6.13 3.42 -2.59
C ALA A 52 4.69 3.83 -2.81
N ILE A 53 3.85 3.65 -1.80
CA ILE A 53 2.44 4.02 -1.90
C ILE A 53 2.29 5.54 -1.99
N ASP A 54 3.07 6.27 -1.22
CA ASP A 54 3.00 7.73 -1.29
C ASP A 54 3.39 8.21 -2.68
N HIS A 55 4.41 7.61 -3.26
CA HIS A 55 4.85 8.00 -4.59
C HIS A 55 3.78 7.63 -5.63
N TRP A 56 3.24 6.42 -5.51
CA TRP A 56 2.19 5.94 -6.40
C TRP A 56 0.96 6.86 -6.34
N ARG A 57 0.60 7.26 -5.13
CA ARG A 57 -0.56 8.10 -4.92
C ARG A 57 -0.42 9.44 -5.62
N LEU A 58 0.76 10.02 -5.53
CA LEU A 58 1.00 11.30 -6.16
C LEU A 58 0.92 11.18 -7.68
N THR A 59 1.37 10.06 -8.22
CA THR A 59 1.34 9.86 -9.65
C THR A 59 -0.04 9.47 -10.15
N TYR A 60 -0.68 8.58 -9.41
CA TYR A 60 -1.94 8.01 -9.88
C TYR A 60 -3.13 8.94 -9.65
N LEU A 61 -3.17 9.57 -8.49
CA LEU A 61 -4.32 10.38 -8.14
C LEU A 61 -4.14 11.84 -8.51
N GLU A 62 -2.94 12.26 -8.87
CA GLU A 62 -2.70 13.62 -9.22
C GLU A 62 -3.42 13.93 -10.47
N PRO A 63 -4.18 14.94 -10.50
CA PRO A 63 -4.92 15.23 -11.70
C PRO A 63 -3.95 15.64 -12.75
N LYS A 64 -4.00 15.42 -13.65
CA LYS A 64 -3.21 15.77 -14.44
C LYS A 64 -3.45 16.73 -15.04
N GLN A 65 -3.63 17.21 -14.87
CA GLN A 65 -4.01 18.14 -15.20
C GLN A 65 -3.97 18.33 -15.87
#